data_87ce62c8013b173148a688b78df50e73
#
_entry.id   87ce62c8013b173148a688b78df50e73
#
_cell.length_a   1.000
_cell.length_b   1.000
_cell.length_c   1.000
_cell.angle_alpha   90.00
_cell.angle_beta   90.00
_cell.angle_gamma   90.00
#
_symmetry.space_group_name_H-M   'P 1'
#
loop_
_entity.id
_entity.type
_entity.pdbx_description
1 polymer ?
#
loop_
_entity_poly.entity_id
_entity_poly.type
_entity_poly.pdbx_seq_one_letter_code
_entity_poly.pdbx_strand_id
1 'polypeptide(L)'
;MPVESVKILESTQIHEFYLDEFPYSTHIDVLAELDDHTQIIIEIQVALQIDFIKRLCLYLCEQISKNMNMHKIDGTQTYHLAKEMIPVYAIAITQERYFEDDRMYHSFSLRDDESYEELKVHFKGIKEKRNLMRMAFLELDKYDPTKIKQYKKVRWIEFFGNKPYTQNPEAILKTADTIMNRTNWTKEEQVMFDDRTRKLDGYYAHLEYVAEEKQLARMEGIEKGRVEGRAEGAIITIVGLIRKGLLSIENGAQQLNISESELTSYMQ
;
A
#
# COMPACT_ATOMS: atom_id res chain seq x y z
N MET A 1 20.38 -20.73 2.13
CA MET A 1 20.57 -21.81 1.13
C MET A 1 20.32 -21.24 -0.24
N PRO A 2 20.99 -21.68 -1.29
CA PRO A 2 20.58 -21.34 -2.64
C PRO A 2 19.19 -21.94 -2.90
N VAL A 3 18.34 -21.22 -3.61
CA VAL A 3 17.04 -21.70 -4.09
C VAL A 3 17.33 -22.54 -5.34
N GLU A 4 16.89 -23.79 -5.36
CA GLU A 4 17.14 -24.70 -6.48
C GLU A 4 16.04 -24.63 -7.53
N SER A 5 14.79 -24.40 -7.11
CA SER A 5 13.65 -24.22 -8.00
C SER A 5 12.62 -23.25 -7.43
N VAL A 6 11.83 -22.66 -8.32
CA VAL A 6 10.69 -21.80 -7.98
C VAL A 6 9.51 -22.20 -8.86
N LYS A 7 8.37 -22.47 -8.23
CA LYS A 7 7.11 -22.67 -8.91
C LYS A 7 6.26 -21.40 -8.75
N ILE A 8 5.86 -20.81 -9.86
CA ILE A 8 4.88 -19.72 -9.84
C ILE A 8 3.50 -20.35 -9.71
N LEU A 9 2.80 -19.99 -8.66
CA LEU A 9 1.40 -20.32 -8.46
C LEU A 9 0.57 -19.24 -9.16
N GLU A 10 -0.58 -19.62 -9.73
CA GLU A 10 -1.47 -18.65 -10.38
C GLU A 10 -1.84 -17.55 -9.38
N SER A 11 -1.92 -16.29 -9.85
CA SER A 11 -2.37 -15.16 -9.05
C SER A 11 -3.75 -15.50 -8.46
N THR A 12 -3.80 -15.70 -7.17
CA THR A 12 -5.01 -16.17 -6.52
C THR A 12 -5.78 -14.97 -6.00
N GLN A 13 -7.02 -14.83 -6.44
CA GLN A 13 -8.00 -13.97 -5.79
C GLN A 13 -8.07 -14.37 -4.31
N ILE A 14 -7.66 -13.49 -3.40
CA ILE A 14 -7.51 -13.84 -1.99
C ILE A 14 -8.86 -13.81 -1.28
N HIS A 15 -9.69 -12.82 -1.55
CA HIS A 15 -11.06 -12.73 -1.03
C HIS A 15 -11.96 -11.86 -1.90
N GLU A 16 -13.24 -12.25 -2.01
CA GLU A 16 -14.33 -11.33 -2.34
C GLU A 16 -14.96 -10.89 -1.02
N PHE A 17 -14.75 -9.62 -0.66
CA PHE A 17 -15.53 -8.99 0.41
C PHE A 17 -16.66 -8.18 -0.22
N TYR A 18 -17.87 -8.37 0.31
CA TYR A 18 -18.97 -7.49 0.03
C TYR A 18 -19.01 -6.42 1.14
N LEU A 19 -18.47 -5.24 0.87
CA LEU A 19 -18.71 -4.05 1.66
C LEU A 19 -19.71 -3.21 0.88
N ASP A 20 -20.92 -3.04 1.42
CA ASP A 20 -21.97 -2.18 0.87
C ASP A 20 -22.25 -2.38 -0.64
N GLU A 21 -22.56 -3.62 -1.06
CA GLU A 21 -22.94 -4.01 -2.44
C GLU A 21 -21.81 -3.97 -3.49
N PHE A 22 -20.58 -3.61 -3.15
CA PHE A 22 -19.44 -3.67 -4.08
C PHE A 22 -18.53 -4.86 -3.77
N PRO A 23 -18.27 -5.75 -4.75
CA PRO A 23 -17.30 -6.82 -4.58
C PRO A 23 -15.89 -6.21 -4.49
N TYR A 24 -15.24 -6.38 -3.35
CA TYR A 24 -13.83 -6.03 -3.18
C TYR A 24 -13.01 -7.30 -3.39
N SER A 25 -12.26 -7.37 -4.47
CA SER A 25 -11.33 -8.48 -4.71
C SER A 25 -9.91 -8.02 -4.44
N THR A 26 -9.19 -8.76 -3.59
CA THR A 26 -7.77 -8.57 -3.37
C THR A 26 -6.99 -9.59 -4.20
N HIS A 27 -6.04 -9.11 -5.01
CA HIS A 27 -5.19 -9.95 -5.84
C HIS A 27 -3.74 -9.78 -5.42
N ILE A 28 -3.00 -10.88 -5.35
CA ILE A 28 -1.54 -10.90 -5.25
C ILE A 28 -0.98 -10.84 -6.67
N ASP A 29 0.02 -9.97 -6.92
CA ASP A 29 0.63 -9.86 -8.25
C ASP A 29 1.34 -11.16 -8.63
N VAL A 30 2.18 -11.70 -7.76
CA VAL A 30 2.84 -12.99 -7.96
C VAL A 30 2.91 -13.75 -6.65
N LEU A 31 2.47 -15.02 -6.67
CA LEU A 31 2.70 -15.99 -5.60
C LEU A 31 3.66 -17.07 -6.12
N ALA A 32 4.75 -17.28 -5.44
CA ALA A 32 5.75 -18.27 -5.76
C ALA A 32 5.95 -19.27 -4.61
N GLU A 33 6.26 -20.51 -4.92
CA GLU A 33 6.64 -21.54 -3.96
C GLU A 33 8.07 -22.00 -4.26
N LEU A 34 8.89 -22.05 -3.23
CA LEU A 34 10.25 -22.55 -3.30
C LEU A 34 10.27 -24.09 -3.14
N ASP A 35 11.43 -24.68 -3.42
CA ASP A 35 11.70 -26.12 -3.30
C ASP A 35 11.47 -26.68 -1.89
N ASP A 36 11.53 -25.84 -0.86
CA ASP A 36 11.25 -26.20 0.55
C ASP A 36 9.82 -25.83 1.01
N HIS A 37 8.92 -25.60 0.05
CA HIS A 37 7.53 -25.17 0.27
C HIS A 37 7.36 -23.79 0.90
N THR A 38 8.42 -23.01 1.13
CA THR A 38 8.31 -21.62 1.52
C THR A 38 7.58 -20.84 0.42
N GLN A 39 6.55 -20.10 0.78
CA GLN A 39 5.81 -19.28 -0.17
C GLN A 39 6.27 -17.83 -0.13
N ILE A 40 6.33 -17.22 -1.29
CA ILE A 40 6.75 -15.83 -1.48
C ILE A 40 5.68 -15.08 -2.24
N ILE A 41 5.15 -14.04 -1.61
CA ILE A 41 4.29 -13.03 -2.21
C ILE A 41 5.21 -11.96 -2.80
N ILE A 42 5.04 -11.59 -4.07
CA ILE A 42 5.73 -10.47 -4.70
C ILE A 42 4.67 -9.48 -5.14
N GLU A 43 4.78 -8.24 -4.65
CA GLU A 43 3.91 -7.13 -4.98
C GLU A 43 4.72 -6.02 -5.64
N ILE A 44 4.21 -5.47 -6.75
CA ILE A 44 4.83 -4.37 -7.49
C ILE A 44 3.94 -3.14 -7.36
N GLN A 45 4.42 -2.13 -6.64
CA GLN A 45 3.67 -0.93 -6.33
C GLN A 45 4.28 0.29 -7.02
N VAL A 46 3.62 0.80 -8.04
CA VAL A 46 4.11 1.95 -8.83
C VAL A 46 3.73 3.29 -8.17
N ALA A 47 2.51 3.42 -7.65
CA ALA A 47 2.03 4.64 -7.00
C ALA A 47 1.98 4.49 -5.49
N LEU A 48 2.21 5.60 -4.76
CA LEU A 48 2.10 5.62 -3.30
C LEU A 48 0.66 5.34 -2.86
N GLN A 49 0.45 4.31 -2.05
CA GLN A 49 -0.83 3.99 -1.43
C GLN A 49 -0.67 3.94 0.08
N ILE A 50 -1.42 4.76 0.79
CA ILE A 50 -1.31 4.95 2.25
C ILE A 50 -1.46 3.62 3.02
N ASP A 51 -2.38 2.76 2.57
CA ASP A 51 -2.68 1.49 3.25
C ASP A 51 -1.93 0.28 2.68
N PHE A 52 -0.94 0.49 1.81
CA PHE A 52 -0.23 -0.61 1.15
C PHE A 52 0.45 -1.57 2.14
N ILE A 53 1.13 -1.04 3.15
CA ILE A 53 1.80 -1.89 4.17
C ILE A 53 0.77 -2.73 4.93
N LYS A 54 -0.39 -2.16 5.29
CA LYS A 54 -1.48 -2.90 5.95
C LYS A 54 -2.03 -4.00 5.04
N ARG A 55 -2.21 -3.69 3.75
CA ARG A 55 -2.66 -4.66 2.74
C ARG A 55 -1.66 -5.80 2.57
N LEU A 56 -0.37 -5.51 2.53
CA LEU A 56 0.67 -6.54 2.45
C LEU A 56 0.67 -7.45 3.69
N CYS A 57 0.46 -6.88 4.89
CA CYS A 57 0.28 -7.67 6.12
C CYS A 57 -0.96 -8.57 6.03
N LEU A 58 -2.07 -8.06 5.50
CA LEU A 58 -3.29 -8.83 5.30
C LEU A 58 -3.03 -10.02 4.36
N TYR A 59 -2.35 -9.81 3.24
CA TYR A 59 -1.99 -10.88 2.29
C TYR A 59 -1.16 -11.98 2.95
N LEU A 60 -0.18 -11.62 3.78
CA LEU A 60 0.60 -12.59 4.55
C LEU A 60 -0.27 -13.43 5.49
N CYS A 61 -1.14 -12.78 6.26
CA CYS A 61 -2.05 -13.46 7.20
C CYS A 61 -3.02 -14.39 6.47
N GLU A 62 -3.59 -13.93 5.36
CA GLU A 62 -4.52 -14.73 4.56
C GLU A 62 -3.84 -15.92 3.91
N GLN A 63 -2.64 -15.76 3.37
CA GLN A 63 -1.89 -16.85 2.77
C GLN A 63 -1.50 -17.91 3.80
N ILE A 64 -1.09 -17.49 5.01
CA ILE A 64 -0.85 -18.41 6.13
C ILE A 64 -2.14 -19.16 6.48
N SER A 65 -3.28 -18.47 6.56
CA SER A 65 -4.58 -19.08 6.86
C SER A 65 -5.03 -20.04 5.77
N LYS A 66 -4.83 -19.70 4.48
CA LYS A 66 -5.13 -20.60 3.35
C LYS A 66 -4.34 -21.89 3.42
N ASN A 67 -3.05 -21.81 3.70
CA ASN A 67 -2.18 -22.98 3.83
C ASN A 67 -2.69 -23.94 4.91
N MET A 68 -3.16 -23.42 6.04
CA MET A 68 -3.78 -24.24 7.09
C MET A 68 -5.11 -24.86 6.62
N ASN A 69 -5.93 -24.11 5.87
CA ASN A 69 -7.24 -24.59 5.42
C ASN A 69 -7.14 -25.72 4.37
N MET A 70 -6.10 -25.72 3.54
CA MET A 70 -5.85 -26.80 2.57
C MET A 70 -5.60 -28.16 3.24
N HIS A 71 -5.17 -28.17 4.49
CA HIS A 71 -4.91 -29.39 5.27
C HIS A 71 -6.07 -29.77 6.20
N LYS A 72 -7.22 -29.07 6.16
CA LYS A 72 -8.42 -29.48 6.90
C LYS A 72 -9.01 -30.74 6.24
N ILE A 73 -8.74 -31.87 6.86
CA ILE A 73 -9.48 -33.13 6.65
C ILE A 73 -10.63 -33.14 7.65
N ASP A 74 -11.81 -33.60 7.25
CA ASP A 74 -12.98 -33.70 8.11
C ASP A 74 -12.62 -34.36 9.46
N GLY A 75 -12.90 -33.63 10.56
CA GLY A 75 -12.62 -34.11 11.93
C GLY A 75 -11.22 -33.78 12.47
N THR A 76 -10.34 -33.07 11.70
CA THR A 76 -9.01 -32.70 12.20
C THR A 76 -9.11 -31.57 13.23
N GLN A 77 -8.52 -31.78 14.39
CA GLN A 77 -8.48 -30.78 15.46
C GLN A 77 -7.52 -29.65 15.10
N THR A 78 -7.86 -28.41 15.50
CA THR A 78 -7.13 -27.19 15.12
C THR A 78 -5.63 -27.22 15.46
N TYR A 79 -5.22 -27.88 16.54
CA TYR A 79 -3.80 -27.96 16.93
C TYR A 79 -2.94 -28.80 15.97
N HIS A 80 -3.52 -29.71 15.20
CA HIS A 80 -2.81 -30.42 14.15
C HIS A 80 -2.49 -29.54 12.95
N LEU A 81 -3.32 -28.53 12.68
CA LEU A 81 -3.14 -27.61 11.56
C LEU A 81 -1.87 -26.77 11.72
N ALA A 82 -1.51 -26.37 12.94
CA ALA A 82 -0.30 -25.60 13.19
C ALA A 82 0.99 -26.36 12.82
N LYS A 83 0.97 -27.69 12.80
CA LYS A 83 2.12 -28.51 12.36
C LYS A 83 2.36 -28.47 10.85
N GLU A 84 1.33 -28.18 10.09
CA GLU A 84 1.35 -28.13 8.63
C GLU A 84 1.57 -26.68 8.11
N MET A 85 1.74 -25.71 9.01
CA MET A 85 2.08 -24.35 8.60
C MET A 85 3.42 -24.32 7.85
N ILE A 86 3.50 -23.46 6.86
CA ILE A 86 4.71 -23.18 6.08
C ILE A 86 5.10 -21.71 6.20
N PRO A 87 6.37 -21.36 6.02
CA PRO A 87 6.79 -19.96 6.01
C PRO A 87 6.17 -19.22 4.85
N VAL A 88 5.72 -17.97 5.08
CA VAL A 88 5.23 -17.06 4.03
C VAL A 88 5.98 -15.74 4.13
N TYR A 89 6.62 -15.34 3.06
CA TYR A 89 7.37 -14.09 2.98
C TYR A 89 6.76 -13.19 1.91
N ALA A 90 6.85 -11.87 2.11
CA ALA A 90 6.41 -10.89 1.12
C ALA A 90 7.59 -10.02 0.68
N ILE A 91 7.66 -9.74 -0.61
CA ILE A 91 8.61 -8.82 -1.22
C ILE A 91 7.79 -7.75 -1.93
N ALA A 92 7.90 -6.51 -1.47
CA ALA A 92 7.34 -5.35 -2.13
C ALA A 92 8.43 -4.65 -2.94
N ILE A 93 8.16 -4.43 -4.22
CA ILE A 93 9.00 -3.63 -5.12
C ILE A 93 8.23 -2.34 -5.35
N THR A 94 8.71 -1.22 -4.81
CA THR A 94 7.99 0.05 -4.83
C THR A 94 8.73 1.09 -5.63
N GLN A 95 8.01 1.84 -6.48
CA GLN A 95 8.58 3.00 -7.15
C GLN A 95 8.79 4.12 -6.13
N GLU A 96 7.81 4.36 -5.26
CA GLU A 96 7.76 5.44 -4.30
C GLU A 96 8.37 5.06 -2.94
N ARG A 97 8.66 6.10 -2.11
CA ARG A 97 9.24 5.95 -0.77
C ARG A 97 8.18 5.69 0.28
N TYR A 98 8.32 4.61 1.01
CA TYR A 98 7.48 4.24 2.16
C TYR A 98 8.15 4.48 3.50
N PHE A 99 9.49 4.58 3.52
CA PHE A 99 10.28 4.83 4.72
C PHE A 99 11.09 6.11 4.57
N GLU A 100 11.30 6.84 5.68
CA GLU A 100 11.93 8.17 5.68
C GLU A 100 13.44 8.13 5.45
N ASP A 101 14.09 7.01 5.79
CA ASP A 101 15.55 6.88 5.63
C ASP A 101 15.97 6.64 4.17
N ASP A 102 17.26 6.77 3.89
CA ASP A 102 17.84 6.64 2.55
C ASP A 102 18.18 5.19 2.14
N ARG A 103 17.80 4.19 2.93
CA ARG A 103 18.08 2.78 2.59
C ARG A 103 17.14 2.30 1.50
N MET A 104 17.69 1.78 0.43
CA MET A 104 16.94 1.20 -0.69
C MET A 104 16.23 -0.12 -0.35
N TYR A 105 16.66 -0.78 0.72
CA TYR A 105 16.14 -2.07 1.13
C TYR A 105 15.82 -2.10 2.62
N HIS A 106 14.62 -2.55 2.92
CA HIS A 106 14.14 -2.80 4.28
C HIS A 106 13.68 -4.26 4.41
N SER A 107 13.89 -4.84 5.57
CA SER A 107 13.38 -6.18 5.89
C SER A 107 12.90 -6.22 7.33
N PHE A 108 11.69 -6.71 7.51
CA PHE A 108 11.00 -6.81 8.79
C PHE A 108 10.73 -8.27 9.11
N SER A 109 10.97 -8.64 10.36
CA SER A 109 10.67 -9.95 10.94
C SER A 109 10.19 -9.77 12.38
N LEU A 110 9.51 -10.76 12.92
CA LEU A 110 9.16 -10.79 14.34
C LEU A 110 10.42 -10.97 15.17
N ARG A 111 10.58 -10.14 16.21
CA ARG A 111 11.73 -10.14 17.10
C ARG A 111 11.29 -10.03 18.55
N ASP A 112 12.09 -10.56 19.44
CA ASP A 112 11.99 -10.31 20.86
C ASP A 112 12.36 -8.84 21.17
N ASP A 113 11.56 -8.15 21.98
CA ASP A 113 11.72 -6.71 22.22
C ASP A 113 12.93 -6.40 23.10
N GLU A 114 13.42 -7.37 23.90
CA GLU A 114 14.55 -7.16 24.81
C GLU A 114 15.87 -7.61 24.18
N SER A 115 15.90 -8.83 23.58
CA SER A 115 17.13 -9.40 23.02
C SER A 115 17.38 -9.02 21.56
N TYR A 116 16.35 -8.52 20.87
CA TYR A 116 16.31 -8.28 19.41
C TYR A 116 16.56 -9.53 18.55
N GLU A 117 16.48 -10.72 19.14
CA GLU A 117 16.61 -11.97 18.41
C GLU A 117 15.37 -12.24 17.55
N GLU A 118 15.58 -12.80 16.36
CA GLU A 118 14.48 -13.16 15.47
C GLU A 118 13.70 -14.36 16.03
N LEU A 119 12.36 -14.26 16.05
CA LEU A 119 11.49 -15.38 16.37
C LEU A 119 11.53 -16.39 15.22
N LYS A 120 12.17 -17.53 15.46
CA LYS A 120 12.30 -18.62 14.50
C LYS A 120 11.70 -19.91 15.08
N VAL A 121 10.92 -20.59 14.26
CA VAL A 121 10.22 -21.83 14.61
C VAL A 121 10.65 -22.96 13.67
N HIS A 122 10.40 -24.20 14.08
CA HIS A 122 10.59 -25.37 13.23
C HIS A 122 9.37 -25.57 12.32
N PHE A 123 9.63 -25.93 11.08
CA PHE A 123 8.62 -26.33 10.11
C PHE A 123 8.84 -27.76 9.68
N LYS A 124 7.75 -28.48 9.37
CA LYS A 124 7.79 -29.84 8.88
C LYS A 124 8.59 -29.92 7.55
N GLY A 125 9.56 -30.81 7.50
CA GLY A 125 10.41 -30.95 6.30
C GLY A 125 11.55 -29.95 6.17
N ILE A 126 11.60 -28.89 7.00
CA ILE A 126 12.67 -27.90 6.99
C ILE A 126 13.61 -28.14 8.19
N LYS A 127 14.90 -28.37 7.90
CA LYS A 127 15.89 -28.71 8.94
C LYS A 127 16.18 -27.53 9.88
N GLU A 128 16.24 -26.32 9.35
CA GLU A 128 16.61 -25.12 10.08
C GLU A 128 15.36 -24.36 10.56
N LYS A 129 15.45 -23.76 11.76
CA LYS A 129 14.42 -22.84 12.22
C LYS A 129 14.32 -21.62 11.30
N ARG A 130 13.11 -21.20 10.96
CA ARG A 130 12.86 -20.03 10.11
C ARG A 130 11.81 -19.09 10.70
N ASN A 131 11.78 -17.86 10.23
CA ASN A 131 10.68 -16.95 10.54
C ASN A 131 9.39 -17.49 9.94
N LEU A 132 8.28 -17.37 10.66
CA LEU A 132 6.96 -17.70 10.13
C LEU A 132 6.57 -16.75 9.00
N MET A 133 6.85 -15.46 9.19
CA MET A 133 6.59 -14.41 8.23
C MET A 133 7.74 -13.40 8.15
N ARG A 134 7.92 -12.80 7.01
CA ARG A 134 8.87 -11.72 6.78
C ARG A 134 8.34 -10.81 5.68
N MET A 135 8.57 -9.51 5.81
CA MET A 135 8.34 -8.53 4.74
C MET A 135 9.66 -7.91 4.33
N ALA A 136 9.84 -7.71 3.03
CA ALA A 136 10.97 -6.98 2.49
C ALA A 136 10.47 -5.93 1.48
N PHE A 137 11.14 -4.78 1.45
CA PHE A 137 10.83 -3.68 0.54
C PHE A 137 12.08 -3.32 -0.24
N LEU A 138 11.92 -3.14 -1.55
CA LEU A 138 12.90 -2.58 -2.46
C LEU A 138 12.32 -1.27 -2.99
N GLU A 139 12.87 -0.14 -2.53
CA GLU A 139 12.39 1.21 -2.88
C GLU A 139 13.26 1.78 -4.01
N LEU A 140 12.73 1.76 -5.23
CA LEU A 140 13.47 2.09 -6.45
C LEU A 140 13.86 3.57 -6.55
N ASP A 141 13.04 4.47 -6.00
CA ASP A 141 13.33 5.92 -5.97
C ASP A 141 14.54 6.28 -5.08
N LYS A 142 14.91 5.41 -4.15
CA LYS A 142 16.09 5.61 -3.30
C LYS A 142 17.39 5.15 -3.92
N TYR A 143 17.37 4.72 -5.19
CA TYR A 143 18.56 4.27 -5.87
C TYR A 143 19.59 5.40 -6.02
N ASP A 144 20.75 5.19 -5.42
CA ASP A 144 21.91 6.09 -5.49
C ASP A 144 23.18 5.30 -5.78
N PRO A 145 23.71 5.36 -7.02
CA PRO A 145 24.89 4.61 -7.39
C PRO A 145 26.15 5.00 -6.61
N THR A 146 26.19 6.16 -5.97
CA THR A 146 27.34 6.60 -5.17
C THR A 146 27.38 5.98 -3.78
N LYS A 147 26.23 5.54 -3.26
CA LYS A 147 26.08 4.91 -1.93
C LYS A 147 26.15 3.38 -1.97
N ILE A 148 26.40 2.80 -3.14
CA ILE A 148 26.36 1.35 -3.33
C ILE A 148 27.59 0.68 -2.72
N LYS A 149 27.39 0.03 -1.59
CA LYS A 149 28.26 -1.05 -1.13
C LYS A 149 27.81 -2.34 -1.83
N GLN A 150 28.76 -3.20 -2.24
CA GLN A 150 28.63 -4.44 -3.02
C GLN A 150 27.47 -5.39 -2.57
N TYR A 151 26.22 -5.04 -2.81
CA TYR A 151 25.08 -5.89 -2.48
C TYR A 151 24.49 -6.53 -3.75
N LYS A 152 24.34 -7.85 -3.75
CA LYS A 152 23.59 -8.58 -4.80
C LYS A 152 22.19 -7.98 -5.06
N LYS A 153 21.54 -7.47 -4.00
CA LYS A 153 20.22 -6.82 -4.06
C LYS A 153 20.20 -5.59 -4.96
N VAL A 154 21.30 -4.87 -5.10
CA VAL A 154 21.39 -3.67 -5.94
C VAL A 154 21.11 -3.99 -7.39
N ARG A 155 21.56 -5.17 -7.89
CA ARG A 155 21.29 -5.61 -9.28
C ARG A 155 19.79 -5.75 -9.55
N TRP A 156 19.03 -6.21 -8.57
CA TRP A 156 17.59 -6.29 -8.68
C TRP A 156 16.94 -4.90 -8.68
N ILE A 157 17.45 -3.96 -7.88
CA ILE A 157 16.98 -2.56 -7.90
C ILE A 157 17.33 -1.91 -9.24
N GLU A 158 18.53 -2.15 -9.78
CA GLU A 158 18.96 -1.67 -11.10
C GLU A 158 18.04 -2.25 -12.20
N PHE A 159 17.75 -3.55 -12.15
CA PHE A 159 16.86 -4.22 -13.09
C PHE A 159 15.44 -3.65 -13.05
N PHE A 160 14.78 -3.69 -11.88
CA PHE A 160 13.40 -3.22 -11.75
C PHE A 160 13.28 -1.71 -11.97
N GLY A 161 14.29 -0.93 -11.59
CA GLY A 161 14.34 0.51 -11.82
C GLY A 161 14.79 0.93 -13.22
N ASN A 162 15.02 -0.04 -14.13
CA ASN A 162 15.55 0.19 -15.48
C ASN A 162 16.80 1.08 -15.46
N LYS A 163 17.75 0.79 -14.55
CA LYS A 163 19.00 1.53 -14.38
C LYS A 163 20.16 0.75 -14.99
N PRO A 164 21.20 1.43 -15.48
CA PRO A 164 22.44 0.76 -15.89
C PRO A 164 23.04 -0.04 -14.74
N TYR A 165 23.49 -1.26 -15.01
CA TYR A 165 24.16 -2.07 -14.00
C TYR A 165 25.53 -1.47 -13.63
N THR A 166 25.73 -1.23 -12.34
CA THR A 166 27.02 -0.75 -11.81
C THR A 166 28.10 -1.83 -11.77
N GLN A 167 27.70 -3.10 -11.82
CA GLN A 167 28.58 -4.26 -11.93
C GLN A 167 27.92 -5.30 -12.84
N ASN A 168 28.69 -6.26 -13.31
CA ASN A 168 28.19 -7.33 -14.18
C ASN A 168 27.04 -8.11 -13.49
N PRO A 169 25.82 -8.11 -14.06
CA PRO A 169 24.69 -8.79 -13.46
C PRO A 169 24.81 -10.31 -13.55
N GLU A 170 24.14 -11.00 -12.65
CA GLU A 170 24.02 -12.46 -12.66
C GLU A 170 23.34 -12.95 -13.94
N ALA A 171 23.60 -14.22 -14.34
CA ALA A 171 23.05 -14.79 -15.56
C ALA A 171 21.53 -14.70 -15.64
N ILE A 172 20.84 -14.88 -14.50
CA ILE A 172 19.36 -14.78 -14.42
C ILE A 172 18.87 -13.38 -14.79
N LEU A 173 19.55 -12.31 -14.36
CA LEU A 173 19.19 -10.94 -14.69
C LEU A 173 19.42 -10.62 -16.18
N LYS A 174 20.51 -11.15 -16.78
CA LYS A 174 20.73 -11.03 -18.23
C LYS A 174 19.64 -11.73 -19.04
N THR A 175 19.20 -12.89 -18.57
CA THR A 175 18.09 -13.61 -19.21
C THR A 175 16.80 -12.80 -19.07
N ALA A 176 16.54 -12.23 -17.89
CA ALA A 176 15.37 -11.38 -17.67
C ALA A 176 15.39 -10.13 -18.56
N ASP A 177 16.52 -9.44 -18.69
CA ASP A 177 16.68 -8.30 -19.61
C ASP A 177 16.39 -8.70 -21.07
N THR A 178 16.83 -9.88 -21.47
CA THR A 178 16.58 -10.39 -22.84
C THR A 178 15.08 -10.61 -23.05
N ILE A 179 14.37 -11.19 -22.07
CA ILE A 179 12.94 -11.41 -22.10
C ILE A 179 12.17 -10.09 -22.10
N MET A 180 12.59 -9.13 -21.29
CA MET A 180 11.94 -7.83 -21.17
C MET A 180 12.18 -6.92 -22.37
N ASN A 181 13.18 -7.20 -23.19
CA ASN A 181 13.48 -6.39 -24.37
C ASN A 181 12.40 -6.59 -25.44
N ARG A 182 11.58 -5.57 -25.69
CA ARG A 182 10.47 -5.57 -26.66
C ARG A 182 10.86 -5.98 -28.08
N THR A 183 12.10 -5.79 -28.47
CA THR A 183 12.58 -6.20 -29.79
C THR A 183 12.57 -7.72 -30.00
N ASN A 184 12.54 -8.47 -28.91
CA ASN A 184 12.50 -9.94 -28.92
C ASN A 184 11.06 -10.48 -28.81
N TRP A 185 10.05 -9.63 -28.65
CA TRP A 185 8.67 -10.03 -28.45
C TRP A 185 7.97 -10.36 -29.76
N THR A 186 7.08 -11.34 -29.70
CA THR A 186 6.16 -11.62 -30.78
C THR A 186 5.14 -10.47 -30.95
N LYS A 187 4.44 -10.44 -32.09
CA LYS A 187 3.39 -9.43 -32.30
C LYS A 187 2.24 -9.57 -31.30
N GLU A 188 1.91 -10.80 -30.93
CA GLU A 188 0.88 -11.11 -29.95
C GLU A 188 1.26 -10.58 -28.55
N GLU A 189 2.50 -10.79 -28.12
CA GLU A 189 3.02 -10.28 -26.86
C GLU A 189 3.03 -8.75 -26.84
N GLN A 190 3.44 -8.10 -27.93
CA GLN A 190 3.42 -6.65 -28.06
C GLN A 190 1.99 -6.10 -27.94
N VAL A 191 1.03 -6.69 -28.66
CA VAL A 191 -0.39 -6.29 -28.61
C VAL A 191 -0.96 -6.47 -27.22
N MET A 192 -0.68 -7.59 -26.56
CA MET A 192 -1.15 -7.85 -25.20
C MET A 192 -0.58 -6.85 -24.20
N PHE A 193 0.70 -6.51 -24.33
CA PHE A 193 1.32 -5.49 -23.47
C PHE A 193 0.73 -4.11 -23.69
N ASP A 194 0.55 -3.69 -24.95
CA ASP A 194 -0.01 -2.39 -25.30
C ASP A 194 -1.47 -2.25 -24.85
N ASP A 195 -2.24 -3.34 -24.86
CA ASP A 195 -3.60 -3.34 -24.31
C ASP A 195 -3.60 -3.18 -22.78
N ARG A 196 -2.70 -3.88 -22.09
CA ARG A 196 -2.51 -3.70 -20.63
C ARG A 196 -2.07 -2.29 -20.27
N THR A 197 -1.12 -1.72 -21.02
CA THR A 197 -0.64 -0.36 -20.82
C THR A 197 -1.78 0.65 -20.97
N ARG A 198 -2.61 0.53 -22.01
CA ARG A 198 -3.79 1.39 -22.22
C ARG A 198 -4.80 1.30 -21.09
N LYS A 199 -5.04 0.10 -20.55
CA LYS A 199 -5.93 -0.08 -19.38
C LYS A 199 -5.35 0.57 -18.13
N LEU A 200 -4.04 0.46 -17.94
CA LEU A 200 -3.33 1.07 -16.81
C LEU A 200 -3.36 2.61 -16.91
N ASP A 201 -3.09 3.16 -18.10
CA ASP A 201 -3.17 4.61 -18.37
C ASP A 201 -4.58 5.14 -18.07
N GLY A 202 -5.63 4.41 -18.48
CA GLY A 202 -7.02 4.75 -18.16
C GLY A 202 -7.31 4.72 -16.66
N TYR A 203 -6.74 3.76 -15.93
CA TYR A 203 -6.86 3.69 -14.48
C TYR A 203 -6.16 4.86 -13.78
N TYR A 204 -4.94 5.23 -14.18
CA TYR A 204 -4.23 6.37 -13.61
C TYR A 204 -4.93 7.70 -13.92
N ALA A 205 -5.41 7.89 -15.14
CA ALA A 205 -6.21 9.07 -15.50
C ALA A 205 -7.46 9.19 -14.62
N HIS A 206 -8.12 8.08 -14.32
CA HIS A 206 -9.25 8.06 -13.40
C HIS A 206 -8.85 8.42 -11.96
N LEU A 207 -7.70 7.91 -11.47
CA LEU A 207 -7.19 8.26 -10.13
C LEU A 207 -6.85 9.75 -10.02
N GLU A 208 -6.23 10.33 -11.04
CA GLU A 208 -5.94 11.76 -11.12
C GLU A 208 -7.23 12.58 -11.07
N TYR A 209 -8.22 12.21 -11.88
CA TYR A 209 -9.54 12.87 -11.86
C TYR A 209 -10.19 12.83 -10.47
N VAL A 210 -10.21 11.67 -9.81
CA VAL A 210 -10.78 11.54 -8.44
C VAL A 210 -9.98 12.37 -7.42
N ALA A 211 -8.67 12.45 -7.57
CA ALA A 211 -7.83 13.28 -6.69
C ALA A 211 -8.14 14.77 -6.86
N GLU A 212 -8.29 15.23 -8.12
CA GLU A 212 -8.69 16.61 -8.44
C GLU A 212 -10.08 16.95 -7.89
N GLU A 213 -11.08 16.10 -8.09
CA GLU A 213 -12.42 16.30 -7.52
C GLU A 213 -12.40 16.44 -6.00
N LYS A 214 -11.64 15.55 -5.30
CA LYS A 214 -11.47 15.65 -3.84
C LYS A 214 -10.81 16.96 -3.42
N GLN A 215 -9.83 17.41 -4.16
CA GLN A 215 -9.17 18.68 -3.88
C GLN A 215 -10.11 19.87 -4.07
N LEU A 216 -10.88 19.90 -5.14
CA LEU A 216 -11.89 20.94 -5.40
C LEU A 216 -12.96 20.94 -4.30
N ALA A 217 -13.54 19.80 -3.97
CA ALA A 217 -14.53 19.68 -2.89
C ALA A 217 -13.97 20.13 -1.53
N ARG A 218 -12.70 19.85 -1.25
CA ARG A 218 -12.02 20.34 -0.04
C ARG A 218 -11.87 21.87 -0.04
N MET A 219 -11.48 22.44 -1.16
CA MET A 219 -11.35 23.90 -1.30
C MET A 219 -12.70 24.60 -1.13
N GLU A 220 -13.74 24.08 -1.78
CA GLU A 220 -15.11 24.58 -1.62
C GLU A 220 -15.60 24.48 -0.16
N GLY A 221 -15.36 23.36 0.50
CA GLY A 221 -15.70 23.17 1.90
C GLY A 221 -14.98 24.14 2.84
N ILE A 222 -13.70 24.40 2.60
CA ILE A 222 -12.92 25.39 3.37
C ILE A 222 -13.47 26.80 3.15
N GLU A 223 -13.76 27.19 1.91
CA GLU A 223 -14.29 28.53 1.60
C GLU A 223 -15.69 28.71 2.20
N LYS A 224 -16.55 27.71 2.07
CA LYS A 224 -17.89 27.71 2.71
C LYS A 224 -17.79 27.85 4.22
N GLY A 225 -16.96 27.06 4.88
CA GLY A 225 -16.75 27.15 6.32
C GLY A 225 -16.15 28.49 6.76
N ARG A 226 -15.28 29.11 5.92
CA ARG A 226 -14.72 30.44 6.17
C ARG A 226 -15.79 31.53 6.10
N VAL A 227 -16.70 31.45 5.12
CA VAL A 227 -17.81 32.39 4.97
C VAL A 227 -18.81 32.25 6.12
N GLU A 228 -19.22 31.02 6.43
CA GLU A 228 -20.13 30.73 7.54
C GLU A 228 -19.54 31.17 8.89
N GLY A 229 -18.28 30.82 9.17
CA GLY A 229 -17.60 31.20 10.41
C GLY A 229 -17.41 32.72 10.57
N ARG A 230 -17.24 33.47 9.47
CA ARG A 230 -17.25 34.95 9.52
C ARG A 230 -18.62 35.51 9.84
N ALA A 231 -19.67 34.96 9.24
CA ALA A 231 -21.03 35.40 9.53
C ALA A 231 -21.42 35.12 10.99
N GLU A 232 -21.14 33.90 11.47
CA GLU A 232 -21.37 33.53 12.88
C GLU A 232 -20.56 34.40 13.84
N GLY A 233 -19.28 34.64 13.56
CA GLY A 233 -18.41 35.50 14.36
C GLY A 233 -18.90 36.95 14.42
N ALA A 234 -19.44 37.46 13.32
CA ALA A 234 -20.06 38.80 13.29
C ALA A 234 -21.32 38.84 14.16
N ILE A 235 -22.19 37.84 14.05
CA ILE A 235 -23.40 37.73 14.87
C ILE A 235 -23.04 37.68 16.35
N ILE A 236 -22.10 36.79 16.75
CA ILE A 236 -21.65 36.67 18.14
C ILE A 236 -21.11 38.00 18.69
N THR A 237 -20.33 38.70 17.86
CA THR A 237 -19.75 39.98 18.25
C THR A 237 -20.83 41.05 18.48
N ILE A 238 -21.75 41.19 17.52
CA ILE A 238 -22.87 42.16 17.60
C ILE A 238 -23.76 41.87 18.79
N VAL A 239 -24.18 40.59 18.98
CA VAL A 239 -24.97 40.16 20.15
C VAL A 239 -24.25 40.49 21.46
N GLY A 240 -22.91 40.27 21.50
CA GLY A 240 -22.11 40.61 22.66
C GLY A 240 -22.07 42.12 22.98
N LEU A 241 -22.03 42.99 21.98
CA LEU A 241 -22.08 44.43 22.12
C LEU A 241 -23.48 44.92 22.59
N ILE A 242 -24.55 44.32 22.05
CA ILE A 242 -25.91 44.62 22.46
C ILE A 242 -26.15 44.23 23.91
N ARG A 243 -25.74 43.05 24.36
CA ARG A 243 -25.83 42.59 25.76
C ARG A 243 -25.10 43.48 26.75
N LYS A 244 -24.02 44.12 26.30
CA LYS A 244 -23.24 45.08 27.10
C LYS A 244 -23.80 46.50 27.06
N GLY A 245 -24.92 46.74 26.33
CA GLY A 245 -25.51 48.05 26.17
C GLY A 245 -24.72 49.04 25.30
N LEU A 246 -23.74 48.53 24.52
CA LEU A 246 -22.84 49.34 23.67
C LEU A 246 -23.40 49.52 22.25
N LEU A 247 -24.41 48.75 21.85
CA LEU A 247 -25.07 48.82 20.55
C LEU A 247 -26.56 48.58 20.70
N SER A 248 -27.40 49.30 19.94
CA SER A 248 -28.84 49.03 19.89
C SER A 248 -29.16 47.86 18.96
N ILE A 249 -30.29 47.17 19.17
CA ILE A 249 -30.75 46.07 18.32
C ILE A 249 -30.90 46.53 16.87
N GLU A 250 -31.52 47.71 16.67
CA GLU A 250 -31.70 48.33 15.35
C GLU A 250 -30.35 48.49 14.58
N ASN A 251 -29.37 49.11 15.24
CA ASN A 251 -28.06 49.30 14.62
C ASN A 251 -27.29 47.96 14.39
N GLY A 252 -27.45 46.99 15.30
CA GLY A 252 -26.89 45.68 15.15
C GLY A 252 -27.48 44.89 13.98
N ALA A 253 -28.79 44.94 13.82
CA ALA A 253 -29.48 44.34 12.68
C ALA A 253 -29.10 44.98 11.34
N GLN A 254 -28.95 46.29 11.32
CA GLN A 254 -28.49 47.03 10.14
C GLN A 254 -27.04 46.63 9.75
N GLN A 255 -26.12 46.49 10.70
CA GLN A 255 -24.72 46.07 10.44
C GLN A 255 -24.63 44.63 9.91
N LEU A 256 -25.50 43.75 10.36
CA LEU A 256 -25.51 42.37 9.86
C LEU A 256 -26.40 42.20 8.60
N ASN A 257 -27.08 43.23 8.18
CA ASN A 257 -28.05 43.23 7.07
C ASN A 257 -29.13 42.12 7.23
N ILE A 258 -29.69 41.99 8.48
CA ILE A 258 -30.75 41.09 8.85
C ILE A 258 -31.89 41.87 9.53
N SER A 259 -33.05 41.25 9.75
CA SER A 259 -34.13 41.87 10.49
C SER A 259 -33.88 41.89 12.01
N GLU A 260 -34.45 42.88 12.71
CA GLU A 260 -34.38 42.93 14.19
C GLU A 260 -34.97 41.67 14.86
N SER A 261 -36.02 41.09 14.28
CA SER A 261 -36.62 39.85 14.75
C SER A 261 -35.67 38.66 14.61
N GLU A 262 -34.91 38.60 13.52
CA GLU A 262 -33.89 37.57 13.31
C GLU A 262 -32.72 37.75 14.26
N LEU A 263 -32.21 38.97 14.44
CA LEU A 263 -31.16 39.24 15.41
C LEU A 263 -31.57 38.87 16.84
N THR A 264 -32.83 39.16 17.21
CA THR A 264 -33.35 38.82 18.53
C THR A 264 -33.42 37.31 18.74
N SER A 265 -33.63 36.51 17.71
CA SER A 265 -33.60 35.04 17.80
C SER A 265 -32.25 34.48 18.19
N TYR A 266 -31.16 35.16 17.79
CA TYR A 266 -29.77 34.81 18.18
C TYR A 266 -29.43 35.25 19.61
N MET A 267 -30.28 36.04 20.26
CA MET A 267 -30.06 36.52 21.62
C MET A 267 -30.68 35.63 22.69
N GLN A 268 -31.59 34.71 22.29
CA GLN A 268 -32.20 33.72 23.17
C GLN A 268 -31.23 32.60 23.47
#